data_44e5348537e31d6279be95861800424a
#
_entry.id   44e5348537e31d6279be95861800424a
#
_cell.length_a   1.000
_cell.length_b   1.000
_cell.length_c   1.000
_cell.angle_alpha   90.00
_cell.angle_beta   90.00
_cell.angle_gamma   90.00
#
_symmetry.space_group_name_H-M   'P 1'
#
loop_
_entity.id
_entity.type
_entity.pdbx_description
1 polymer ?
#
loop_
_entity_poly.entity_id
_entity_poly.type
_entity_poly.pdbx_seq_one_letter_code
_entity_poly.pdbx_strand_id
1 'polypeptide(L)'
;ASKMKNMSYFNDFNLRLSGHYDLSEKLSLQAGMMIHRRSALNEKAFMSLGMPSTYTSVAPMLEVEYRPLGFGGPVLTANYERSIKGLLGANLDYERYEIDGQYIWNISALQSLQMRAGTGFYTHRGKDRFFLDYTNFHENNLPGGWYDDWACDFELLNSNWYNSSQYYVRTNLTYESPLMILAWLPLAGHFIEKERIYVNALTVKDLHPYMEYGYGFTTRLFSTGIFVSQKNGKFDGIGFRF
;
A
#
# COMPACT_ATOMS: atom_id res chain seq x y z
N ALA A 1 -16.98 -15.47 10.87
CA ALA A 1 -17.75 -14.56 11.75
C ALA A 1 -16.97 -14.03 12.97
N SER A 2 -15.80 -14.58 13.32
CA SER A 2 -15.02 -14.13 14.50
C SER A 2 -14.07 -12.94 14.25
N LYS A 3 -13.72 -12.63 13.00
CA LYS A 3 -12.81 -11.53 12.66
C LYS A 3 -13.43 -10.12 12.78
N MET A 4 -14.73 -9.97 12.78
CA MET A 4 -15.39 -8.66 12.90
C MET A 4 -15.50 -8.12 14.34
N LYS A 5 -15.23 -8.90 15.37
CA LYS A 5 -15.39 -8.48 16.77
C LYS A 5 -14.30 -7.53 17.30
N ASN A 6 -13.16 -7.41 16.60
CA ASN A 6 -12.03 -6.58 17.04
C ASN A 6 -11.73 -5.40 16.11
N MET A 7 -12.68 -4.96 15.31
CA MET A 7 -12.52 -3.73 14.52
C MET A 7 -12.74 -2.51 15.41
N SER A 8 -11.70 -1.71 15.61
CA SER A 8 -11.81 -0.39 16.23
C SER A 8 -12.24 0.61 15.17
N TYR A 9 -13.44 1.16 15.34
CA TYR A 9 -13.95 2.22 14.47
C TYR A 9 -13.49 3.58 14.98
N PHE A 10 -13.20 4.48 14.05
CA PHE A 10 -12.80 5.86 14.33
C PHE A 10 -13.35 6.79 13.26
N ASN A 11 -13.52 8.05 13.60
CA ASN A 11 -13.81 9.11 12.66
C ASN A 11 -12.50 9.57 12.03
N ASP A 12 -12.46 9.62 10.71
CA ASP A 12 -11.31 10.10 9.95
C ASP A 12 -11.72 11.32 9.12
N PHE A 13 -11.05 12.44 9.37
CA PHE A 13 -11.16 13.65 8.55
C PHE A 13 -9.81 13.89 7.90
N ASN A 14 -9.82 13.93 6.58
CA ASN A 14 -8.63 14.15 5.78
C ASN A 14 -8.90 15.29 4.79
N LEU A 15 -8.08 16.33 4.84
CA LEU A 15 -8.10 17.45 3.90
C LEU A 15 -6.70 17.61 3.31
N ARG A 16 -6.59 17.48 2.00
CA ARG A 16 -5.36 17.72 1.24
C ARG A 16 -5.55 18.92 0.34
N LEU A 17 -4.69 19.90 0.50
CA LEU A 17 -4.58 21.05 -0.40
C LEU A 17 -3.19 21.00 -1.04
N SER A 18 -3.13 20.86 -2.36
CA SER A 18 -1.84 20.73 -3.06
C SER A 18 -1.91 21.38 -4.44
N GLY A 19 -0.76 21.90 -4.88
CA GLY A 19 -0.51 22.33 -6.24
C GLY A 19 0.39 21.30 -6.93
N HIS A 20 0.10 21.00 -8.18
CA HIS A 20 0.89 20.13 -9.04
C HIS A 20 1.52 20.97 -10.16
N TYR A 21 2.79 20.68 -10.46
CA TYR A 21 3.53 21.37 -11.50
C TYR A 21 4.45 20.41 -12.26
N ASP A 22 4.26 20.33 -13.57
CA ASP A 22 5.12 19.55 -14.46
C ASP A 22 6.33 20.39 -14.87
N LEU A 23 7.50 20.04 -14.34
CA LEU A 23 8.78 20.65 -14.72
C LEU A 23 9.21 20.22 -16.12
N SER A 24 8.86 19.00 -16.49
CA SER A 24 9.12 18.41 -17.80
C SER A 24 8.20 17.22 -18.03
N GLU A 25 8.23 16.64 -19.23
CA GLU A 25 7.52 15.37 -19.53
C GLU A 25 7.94 14.19 -18.63
N LYS A 26 9.10 14.32 -17.97
CA LYS A 26 9.67 13.26 -17.12
C LYS A 26 9.63 13.55 -15.63
N LEU A 27 9.42 14.80 -15.24
CA LEU A 27 9.53 15.22 -13.86
C LEU A 27 8.36 16.12 -13.49
N SER A 28 7.58 15.69 -12.51
CA SER A 28 6.52 16.47 -11.90
C SER A 28 6.73 16.63 -10.39
N LEU A 29 6.28 17.74 -9.87
CA LEU A 29 6.31 18.09 -8.46
C LEU A 29 4.90 18.36 -7.97
N GLN A 30 4.59 17.86 -6.79
CA GLN A 30 3.40 18.24 -6.07
C GLN A 30 3.79 18.72 -4.67
N ALA A 31 3.41 19.94 -4.33
CA ALA A 31 3.66 20.50 -3.00
C ALA A 31 2.33 20.94 -2.37
N GLY A 32 2.21 20.81 -1.07
CA GLY A 32 0.97 21.15 -0.41
C GLY A 32 0.99 20.95 1.09
N MET A 33 -0.20 20.88 1.65
CA MET A 33 -0.45 20.65 3.07
C MET A 33 -1.53 19.59 3.24
N MET A 34 -1.31 18.66 4.15
CA MET A 34 -2.29 17.66 4.55
C MET A 34 -2.72 17.94 6.00
N ILE A 35 -4.00 17.97 6.22
CA ILE A 35 -4.61 18.01 7.56
C ILE A 35 -5.31 16.69 7.77
N HIS A 36 -4.88 15.95 8.78
CA HIS A 36 -5.43 14.65 9.10
C HIS A 36 -5.85 14.62 10.56
N ARG A 37 -7.13 14.40 10.81
CA ARG A 37 -7.68 14.32 12.16
C ARG A 37 -8.43 12.99 12.33
N ARG A 38 -8.00 12.22 13.31
CA ARG A 38 -8.63 10.96 13.70
C ARG A 38 -9.14 11.02 15.12
N SER A 39 -10.37 10.57 15.34
CA SER A 39 -11.00 10.53 16.65
C SER A 39 -11.61 9.17 16.91
N ALA A 40 -11.34 8.59 18.09
CA ALA A 40 -11.93 7.35 18.52
C ALA A 40 -13.44 7.52 18.74
N LEU A 41 -14.26 6.55 18.32
CA LEU A 41 -15.69 6.55 18.63
C LEU A 41 -15.95 6.27 20.12
N ASN A 42 -15.09 5.48 20.76
CA ASN A 42 -15.16 5.20 22.18
C ASN A 42 -14.10 6.00 22.95
N GLU A 43 -14.29 7.30 23.04
CA GLU A 43 -13.33 8.22 23.67
C GLU A 43 -13.06 7.86 25.14
N LYS A 44 -14.09 7.43 25.90
CA LYS A 44 -13.98 7.10 27.32
C LYS A 44 -13.00 5.96 27.59
N ALA A 45 -12.97 4.95 26.72
CA ALA A 45 -12.06 3.81 26.88
C ALA A 45 -10.59 4.23 26.72
N PHE A 46 -10.29 5.13 25.79
CA PHE A 46 -8.91 5.62 25.59
C PHE A 46 -8.49 6.62 26.67
N MET A 47 -9.39 7.49 27.10
CA MET A 47 -9.13 8.41 28.22
C MET A 47 -8.85 7.67 29.54
N SER A 48 -9.54 6.56 29.79
CA SER A 48 -9.29 5.74 31.00
C SER A 48 -7.89 5.07 30.99
N LEU A 49 -7.27 4.93 29.80
CA LEU A 49 -5.91 4.41 29.62
C LEU A 49 -4.86 5.54 29.64
N GLY A 50 -5.26 6.79 29.88
CA GLY A 50 -4.37 7.95 29.80
C GLY A 50 -3.89 8.28 28.38
N MET A 51 -4.61 7.79 27.35
CA MET A 51 -4.29 8.02 25.95
C MET A 51 -5.23 9.06 25.35
N PRO A 52 -4.73 9.97 24.51
CA PRO A 52 -5.57 10.90 23.78
C PRO A 52 -6.56 10.16 22.88
N SER A 53 -7.83 10.59 22.88
CA SER A 53 -8.88 10.02 22.01
C SER A 53 -8.88 10.60 20.61
N THR A 54 -8.20 11.73 20.42
CA THR A 54 -8.12 12.42 19.13
C THR A 54 -6.69 12.85 18.86
N TYR A 55 -6.25 12.69 17.62
CA TYR A 55 -5.01 13.29 17.16
C TYR A 55 -5.21 14.05 15.84
N THR A 56 -4.41 15.09 15.67
CA THR A 56 -4.41 15.93 14.47
C THR A 56 -2.99 16.09 14.00
N SER A 57 -2.75 15.84 12.71
CA SER A 57 -1.52 16.25 12.03
C SER A 57 -1.84 17.38 11.06
N VAL A 58 -0.93 18.34 10.99
CA VAL A 58 -0.92 19.37 9.97
C VAL A 58 0.48 19.30 9.36
N ALA A 59 0.56 18.81 8.16
CA ALA A 59 1.82 18.41 7.57
C ALA A 59 2.01 19.04 6.18
N PRO A 60 2.98 19.95 6.02
CA PRO A 60 3.55 20.23 4.72
C PRO A 60 4.02 18.95 4.05
N MET A 61 3.72 18.82 2.75
CA MET A 61 4.07 17.66 1.95
C MET A 61 4.70 18.06 0.64
N LEU A 62 5.64 17.25 0.19
CA LEU A 62 6.26 17.33 -1.13
C LEU A 62 6.27 15.93 -1.75
N GLU A 63 5.80 15.87 -2.99
CA GLU A 63 5.85 14.65 -3.79
C GLU A 63 6.59 14.94 -5.09
N VAL A 64 7.51 14.08 -5.44
CA VAL A 64 8.28 14.12 -6.68
C VAL A 64 7.96 12.85 -7.46
N GLU A 65 7.50 13.00 -8.69
CA GLU A 65 7.34 11.89 -9.62
C GLU A 65 8.36 12.01 -10.75
N TYR A 66 9.08 10.94 -11.01
CA TYR A 66 10.08 10.87 -12.07
C TYR A 66 9.85 9.68 -12.99
N ARG A 67 9.78 9.96 -14.29
CA ARG A 67 9.57 9.00 -15.37
C ARG A 67 10.79 9.00 -16.31
N PRO A 68 11.86 8.25 -16.00
CA PRO A 68 13.11 8.31 -16.76
C PRO A 68 12.96 8.03 -18.25
N LEU A 69 12.06 7.13 -18.62
CA LEU A 69 11.81 6.73 -20.01
C LEU A 69 10.52 7.34 -20.61
N GLY A 70 9.89 8.29 -19.91
CA GLY A 70 8.63 8.88 -20.34
C GLY A 70 7.42 7.95 -20.11
N PHE A 71 6.37 8.15 -20.90
CA PHE A 71 5.15 7.35 -20.83
C PHE A 71 5.43 5.89 -21.20
N GLY A 72 4.93 4.95 -20.38
CA GLY A 72 5.15 3.51 -20.55
C GLY A 72 6.44 2.97 -19.94
N GLY A 73 7.31 3.84 -19.41
CA GLY A 73 8.49 3.47 -18.63
C GLY A 73 8.21 3.32 -17.13
N PRO A 74 9.27 3.07 -16.33
CA PRO A 74 9.16 3.04 -14.89
C PRO A 74 8.74 4.40 -14.34
N VAL A 75 7.94 4.37 -13.29
CA VAL A 75 7.52 5.54 -12.52
C VAL A 75 8.15 5.44 -11.15
N LEU A 76 8.89 6.47 -10.75
CA LEU A 76 9.50 6.58 -9.43
C LEU A 76 8.83 7.75 -8.70
N THR A 77 8.35 7.52 -7.50
CA THR A 77 7.77 8.55 -6.65
C THR A 77 8.55 8.67 -5.35
N ALA A 78 8.76 9.89 -4.90
CA ALA A 78 9.33 10.18 -3.61
C ALA A 78 8.41 11.16 -2.87
N ASN A 79 7.98 10.78 -1.67
CA ASN A 79 7.10 11.56 -0.83
C ASN A 79 7.83 11.99 0.44
N TYR A 80 7.70 13.25 0.78
CA TYR A 80 8.14 13.84 2.03
C TYR A 80 6.97 14.47 2.76
N GLU A 81 6.89 14.23 4.05
CA GLU A 81 5.85 14.80 4.90
C GLU A 81 6.40 15.13 6.29
N ARG A 82 6.11 16.32 6.78
CA ARG A 82 6.54 16.78 8.09
C ARG A 82 5.36 17.33 8.89
N SER A 83 4.96 16.68 9.97
CA SER A 83 4.02 17.24 10.93
C SER A 83 4.78 17.90 12.07
N ILE A 84 4.38 19.13 12.43
CA ILE A 84 5.03 19.92 13.47
C ILE A 84 3.99 20.15 14.59
N LYS A 85 4.32 19.68 15.79
CA LYS A 85 3.46 19.85 16.97
C LYS A 85 3.23 21.35 17.25
N GLY A 86 1.96 21.72 17.45
CA GLY A 86 1.54 23.10 17.70
C GLY A 86 1.18 23.89 16.44
N LEU A 87 1.58 23.46 15.25
CA LEU A 87 1.19 24.14 14.00
C LEU A 87 -0.30 23.93 13.75
N LEU A 88 -1.08 25.03 13.70
CA LEU A 88 -2.53 25.01 13.43
C LEU A 88 -3.31 23.97 14.28
N GLY A 89 -2.87 23.75 15.54
CA GLY A 89 -3.51 22.80 16.44
C GLY A 89 -3.07 21.35 16.25
N ALA A 90 -2.02 21.08 15.50
CA ALA A 90 -1.42 19.74 15.39
C ALA A 90 -0.87 19.29 16.74
N ASN A 91 -1.16 18.05 17.12
CA ASN A 91 -0.60 17.42 18.30
C ASN A 91 0.40 16.30 17.97
N LEU A 92 0.56 15.98 16.69
CA LEU A 92 1.57 15.04 16.18
C LEU A 92 2.84 15.74 15.75
N ASP A 93 3.96 15.07 15.97
CA ASP A 93 5.30 15.49 15.53
C ASP A 93 5.99 14.31 14.87
N TYR A 94 6.19 14.39 13.55
CA TYR A 94 6.90 13.36 12.79
C TYR A 94 7.48 13.90 11.50
N GLU A 95 8.48 13.22 11.00
CA GLU A 95 9.06 13.42 9.68
C GLU A 95 9.17 12.08 8.96
N ARG A 96 8.61 12.01 7.76
CA ARG A 96 8.42 10.79 7.00
C ARG A 96 8.89 10.93 5.57
N TYR A 97 9.53 9.87 5.10
CA TYR A 97 9.94 9.71 3.71
C TYR A 97 9.36 8.41 3.17
N GLU A 98 8.89 8.44 1.94
CA GLU A 98 8.49 7.26 1.18
C GLU A 98 9.04 7.35 -0.23
N ILE A 99 9.58 6.23 -0.71
CA ILE A 99 10.07 6.09 -2.08
C ILE A 99 9.43 4.83 -2.64
N ASP A 100 8.82 4.95 -3.80
CA ASP A 100 8.14 3.84 -4.48
C ASP A 100 8.52 3.85 -5.96
N GLY A 101 8.66 2.68 -6.55
CA GLY A 101 8.92 2.50 -7.97
C GLY A 101 7.99 1.46 -8.54
N GLN A 102 7.43 1.74 -9.70
CA GLN A 102 6.56 0.84 -10.42
C GLN A 102 6.98 0.75 -11.88
N TYR A 103 6.90 -0.46 -12.43
CA TYR A 103 7.13 -0.70 -13.84
C TYR A 103 6.27 -1.85 -14.35
N ILE A 104 5.69 -1.68 -15.54
CA ILE A 104 5.01 -2.74 -16.27
C ILE A 104 5.86 -3.07 -17.48
N TRP A 105 6.48 -4.23 -17.42
CA TRP A 105 7.29 -4.73 -18.53
C TRP A 105 6.45 -5.65 -19.41
N ASN A 106 6.11 -5.18 -20.60
CA ASN A 106 5.46 -6.00 -21.62
C ASN A 106 6.52 -6.90 -22.30
N ILE A 107 6.56 -8.17 -21.89
CA ILE A 107 7.50 -9.17 -22.42
C ILE A 107 7.09 -9.53 -23.84
N SER A 108 5.79 -9.64 -24.09
CA SER A 108 5.19 -9.86 -25.40
C SER A 108 3.81 -9.18 -25.47
N ALA A 109 3.12 -9.30 -26.59
CA ALA A 109 1.77 -8.75 -26.75
C ALA A 109 0.74 -9.35 -25.76
N LEU A 110 1.02 -10.53 -25.22
CA LEU A 110 0.09 -11.25 -24.33
C LEU A 110 0.68 -11.53 -22.94
N GLN A 111 1.93 -11.14 -22.69
CA GLN A 111 2.62 -11.42 -21.45
C GLN A 111 3.17 -10.14 -20.84
N SER A 112 2.93 -9.94 -19.57
CA SER A 112 3.47 -8.80 -18.84
C SER A 112 4.01 -9.21 -17.48
N LEU A 113 5.01 -8.47 -17.01
CA LEU A 113 5.52 -8.52 -15.64
C LEU A 113 5.34 -7.15 -15.03
N GLN A 114 4.46 -7.07 -14.05
CA GLN A 114 4.25 -5.88 -13.25
C GLN A 114 5.14 -5.96 -12.01
N MET A 115 5.86 -4.90 -11.73
CA MET A 115 6.81 -4.81 -10.63
C MET A 115 6.57 -3.55 -9.84
N ARG A 116 6.53 -3.67 -8.53
CA ARG A 116 6.50 -2.54 -7.60
C ARG A 116 7.48 -2.80 -6.47
N ALA A 117 8.28 -1.81 -6.15
CA ALA A 117 9.19 -1.86 -5.01
C ALA A 117 9.16 -0.52 -4.29
N GLY A 118 9.11 -0.55 -2.98
CA GLY A 118 9.01 0.68 -2.20
C GLY A 118 9.56 0.54 -0.80
N THR A 119 9.92 1.68 -0.24
CA THR A 119 10.37 1.82 1.15
C THR A 119 9.82 3.09 1.76
N GLY A 120 9.51 3.04 3.04
CA GLY A 120 9.16 4.22 3.81
C GLY A 120 9.81 4.15 5.18
N PHE A 121 10.16 5.30 5.72
CA PHE A 121 10.78 5.39 7.04
C PHE A 121 10.52 6.76 7.68
N TYR A 122 10.62 6.77 9.01
CA TYR A 122 10.57 7.98 9.82
C TYR A 122 11.98 8.35 10.26
N THR A 123 12.39 9.59 10.00
CA THR A 123 13.63 10.17 10.54
C THR A 123 13.39 10.79 11.91
N HIS A 124 12.17 11.29 12.12
CA HIS A 124 11.72 11.80 13.41
C HIS A 124 10.33 11.27 13.73
N ARG A 125 10.12 10.93 14.99
CA ARG A 125 8.82 10.47 15.51
C ARG A 125 8.68 10.93 16.96
N GLY A 126 7.62 11.66 17.23
CA GLY A 126 7.30 12.14 18.58
C GLY A 126 7.11 11.00 19.59
N LYS A 127 7.26 11.31 20.86
CA LYS A 127 7.16 10.33 21.96
C LYS A 127 5.73 10.03 22.39
N ASP A 128 4.78 10.87 21.98
CA ASP A 128 3.38 10.74 22.35
C ASP A 128 2.77 9.49 21.72
N ARG A 129 2.04 8.71 22.51
CA ARG A 129 1.30 7.54 22.04
C ARG A 129 -0.16 7.91 21.84
N PHE A 130 -0.72 7.45 20.72
CA PHE A 130 -2.12 7.64 20.38
C PHE A 130 -2.81 6.28 20.24
N PHE A 131 -4.16 6.27 20.27
CA PHE A 131 -4.94 5.02 20.13
C PHE A 131 -4.77 4.35 18.77
N LEU A 132 -4.49 5.12 17.73
CA LEU A 132 -4.01 4.67 16.45
C LEU A 132 -2.58 5.17 16.28
N ASP A 133 -1.70 4.27 15.91
CA ASP A 133 -0.36 4.69 15.54
C ASP A 133 -0.46 5.62 14.32
N TYR A 134 0.14 6.81 14.43
CA TYR A 134 0.11 7.81 13.36
C TYR A 134 1.05 7.48 12.20
N THR A 135 1.72 6.38 12.29
CA THR A 135 2.66 5.90 11.29
C THR A 135 1.97 5.28 10.08
N ASN A 136 0.90 5.88 9.61
CA ASN A 136 0.28 5.44 8.37
C ASN A 136 1.15 5.90 7.20
N PHE A 137 1.83 4.95 6.60
CA PHE A 137 2.44 5.18 5.32
C PHE A 137 1.36 5.34 4.25
N HIS A 138 1.55 6.26 3.33
CA HIS A 138 0.66 6.35 2.19
C HIS A 138 0.72 5.03 1.41
N GLU A 139 -0.44 4.44 1.20
CA GLU A 139 -0.58 3.50 0.13
C GLU A 139 -0.49 4.34 -1.15
N ASN A 140 0.68 4.38 -1.76
CA ASN A 140 0.83 4.98 -3.05
C ASN A 140 0.03 4.12 -4.04
N ASN A 141 -1.21 4.53 -4.28
CA ASN A 141 -1.98 4.07 -5.41
C ASN A 141 -1.36 4.64 -6.68
N LEU A 142 -0.22 4.11 -7.07
CA LEU A 142 0.28 4.38 -8.39
C LEU A 142 -0.74 3.81 -9.38
N PRO A 143 -1.16 4.57 -10.37
CA PRO A 143 -2.07 4.08 -11.39
C PRO A 143 -1.36 3.01 -12.21
N GLY A 144 -1.55 1.77 -11.78
CA GLY A 144 -1.02 0.60 -12.43
C GLY A 144 -1.97 -0.52 -12.24
N GLY A 145 -2.32 -1.40 -12.90
CA GLY A 145 -3.28 -2.45 -12.62
C GLY A 145 -4.71 -2.04 -12.92
N TRP A 146 -4.91 -1.28 -13.97
CA TRP A 146 -6.23 -0.86 -14.44
C TRP A 146 -7.21 -2.01 -14.70
N TYR A 147 -6.68 -3.23 -14.79
CA TYR A 147 -7.42 -4.44 -15.14
C TYR A 147 -7.41 -5.51 -14.05
N ASP A 148 -6.66 -5.28 -12.97
CA ASP A 148 -6.53 -6.24 -11.88
C ASP A 148 -6.25 -5.51 -10.57
N ASP A 149 -7.26 -5.42 -9.72
CA ASP A 149 -7.18 -4.77 -8.40
C ASP A 149 -6.21 -5.48 -7.45
N TRP A 150 -5.74 -6.69 -7.80
CA TRP A 150 -4.82 -7.49 -6.98
C TRP A 150 -3.35 -7.36 -7.41
N ALA A 151 -3.09 -6.77 -8.57
CA ALA A 151 -1.74 -6.63 -9.06
C ALA A 151 -0.91 -5.70 -8.18
N CYS A 152 0.25 -6.17 -7.77
CA CYS A 152 1.19 -5.42 -6.94
C CYS A 152 0.64 -4.98 -5.58
N ASP A 153 -0.30 -5.74 -5.00
CA ASP A 153 -0.87 -5.50 -3.68
C ASP A 153 -0.81 -6.75 -2.78
N PHE A 154 -1.08 -6.57 -1.49
CA PHE A 154 -1.14 -7.64 -0.50
C PHE A 154 -2.60 -7.99 -0.18
N GLU A 155 -2.96 -9.26 -0.36
CA GLU A 155 -4.33 -9.72 -0.18
C GLU A 155 -4.64 -10.26 1.22
N LEU A 156 -3.64 -10.75 1.92
CA LEU A 156 -3.78 -11.38 3.23
C LEU A 156 -3.10 -10.58 4.35
N LEU A 157 -2.34 -9.55 4.01
CA LEU A 157 -1.59 -8.75 4.97
C LEU A 157 -2.54 -8.00 5.93
N ASN A 158 -2.24 -8.08 7.22
CA ASN A 158 -2.88 -7.22 8.19
C ASN A 158 -2.24 -5.81 8.15
N SER A 159 -3.02 -4.82 7.72
CA SER A 159 -2.57 -3.43 7.57
C SER A 159 -1.99 -2.83 8.86
N ASN A 160 -2.41 -3.30 10.04
CA ASN A 160 -1.89 -2.80 11.31
C ASN A 160 -0.38 -3.03 11.48
N TRP A 161 0.17 -4.11 10.92
CA TRP A 161 1.61 -4.36 11.00
C TRP A 161 2.42 -3.39 10.17
N TYR A 162 1.92 -3.06 9.01
CA TYR A 162 2.52 -2.15 8.07
C TYR A 162 2.45 -0.70 8.56
N ASN A 163 1.28 -0.30 9.04
CA ASN A 163 1.02 1.07 9.47
C ASN A 163 1.70 1.45 10.79
N SER A 164 1.95 0.50 11.68
CA SER A 164 2.58 0.74 12.98
C SER A 164 4.10 0.70 12.97
N SER A 165 4.73 0.39 11.85
CA SER A 165 6.18 0.22 11.74
C SER A 165 6.91 1.56 11.58
N GLN A 166 8.17 1.62 12.05
CA GLN A 166 9.06 2.76 11.82
C GLN A 166 9.58 2.84 10.39
N TYR A 167 9.67 1.69 9.75
CA TYR A 167 10.07 1.56 8.35
C TYR A 167 9.41 0.35 7.73
N TYR A 168 9.34 0.34 6.43
CA TYR A 168 9.03 -0.84 5.65
C TYR A 168 9.89 -0.90 4.38
N VAL A 169 10.06 -2.11 3.88
CA VAL A 169 10.53 -2.39 2.52
C VAL A 169 9.56 -3.38 1.92
N ARG A 170 9.02 -3.08 0.76
CA ARG A 170 8.11 -3.97 0.04
C ARG A 170 8.57 -4.22 -1.39
N THR A 171 8.22 -5.38 -1.90
CA THR A 171 8.35 -5.74 -3.31
C THR A 171 7.15 -6.57 -3.71
N ASN A 172 6.52 -6.20 -4.81
CA ASN A 172 5.37 -6.88 -5.36
C ASN A 172 5.66 -7.19 -6.83
N LEU A 173 5.43 -8.43 -7.22
CA LEU A 173 5.62 -8.92 -8.58
C LEU A 173 4.34 -9.63 -9.02
N THR A 174 3.83 -9.29 -10.20
CA THR A 174 2.70 -9.97 -10.83
C THR A 174 3.08 -10.31 -12.26
N TYR A 175 3.15 -11.60 -12.55
CA TYR A 175 3.33 -12.09 -13.91
C TYR A 175 1.99 -12.49 -14.50
N GLU A 176 1.67 -11.96 -15.67
CA GLU A 176 0.45 -12.22 -16.41
C GLU A 176 0.75 -12.92 -17.74
N SER A 177 0.02 -13.98 -18.04
CA SER A 177 0.08 -14.70 -19.31
C SER A 177 -1.24 -15.43 -19.58
N PRO A 178 -1.71 -15.53 -20.83
CA PRO A 178 -2.89 -16.33 -21.15
C PRO A 178 -2.63 -17.85 -21.19
N LEU A 179 -1.38 -18.27 -21.11
CA LEU A 179 -0.95 -19.65 -21.30
C LEU A 179 -0.02 -20.10 -20.17
N MET A 180 -0.57 -20.45 -19.00
CA MET A 180 0.21 -21.02 -17.91
C MET A 180 -0.23 -22.44 -17.54
N ILE A 181 -1.14 -22.61 -16.62
CA ILE A 181 -1.52 -23.90 -16.06
C ILE A 181 -2.91 -24.35 -16.53
N LEU A 182 -3.92 -23.51 -16.28
CA LEU A 182 -5.31 -23.86 -16.56
C LEU A 182 -5.65 -23.79 -18.04
N ALA A 183 -4.96 -22.96 -18.79
CA ALA A 183 -5.12 -22.86 -20.25
C ALA A 183 -4.82 -24.17 -20.98
N TRP A 184 -4.01 -25.05 -20.38
CA TRP A 184 -3.70 -26.37 -20.94
C TRP A 184 -4.76 -27.43 -20.68
N LEU A 185 -5.74 -27.15 -19.83
CA LEU A 185 -6.84 -28.09 -19.56
C LEU A 185 -7.85 -28.08 -20.70
N PRO A 186 -8.24 -29.27 -21.24
CA PRO A 186 -9.04 -29.38 -22.47
C PRO A 186 -10.39 -28.69 -22.47
N LEU A 187 -11.02 -28.53 -21.30
CA LEU A 187 -12.33 -27.89 -21.13
C LEU A 187 -12.20 -26.47 -20.55
N ALA A 188 -11.33 -26.29 -19.57
CA ALA A 188 -11.20 -25.00 -18.85
C ALA A 188 -10.45 -23.95 -19.69
N GLY A 189 -9.47 -24.34 -20.48
CA GLY A 189 -8.63 -23.43 -21.25
C GLY A 189 -9.38 -22.53 -22.22
N HIS A 190 -10.54 -22.98 -22.72
CA HIS A 190 -11.35 -22.16 -23.65
C HIS A 190 -12.07 -20.97 -22.97
N PHE A 191 -12.19 -20.99 -21.65
CA PHE A 191 -12.87 -19.94 -20.90
C PHE A 191 -11.89 -18.97 -20.23
N ILE A 192 -10.60 -19.30 -20.17
CA ILE A 192 -9.59 -18.51 -19.49
C ILE A 192 -9.00 -17.50 -20.49
N GLU A 193 -9.09 -16.23 -20.11
CA GLU A 193 -8.49 -15.13 -20.88
C GLU A 193 -7.07 -14.83 -20.41
N LYS A 194 -6.84 -14.89 -19.10
CA LYS A 194 -5.57 -14.54 -18.46
C LYS A 194 -5.35 -15.33 -17.18
N GLU A 195 -4.12 -15.69 -16.94
CA GLU A 195 -3.64 -16.29 -15.71
C GLU A 195 -2.56 -15.40 -15.10
N ARG A 196 -2.49 -15.35 -13.78
CA ARG A 196 -1.54 -14.51 -13.05
C ARG A 196 -0.89 -15.26 -11.92
N ILE A 197 0.40 -14.98 -11.72
CA ILE A 197 1.18 -15.41 -10.56
C ILE A 197 1.60 -14.17 -9.79
N TYR A 198 1.35 -14.18 -8.48
CA TYR A 198 1.67 -13.09 -7.58
C TYR A 198 2.76 -13.52 -6.61
N VAL A 199 3.75 -12.68 -6.40
CA VAL A 199 4.79 -12.84 -5.39
C VAL A 199 5.01 -11.50 -4.70
N ASN A 200 4.61 -11.42 -3.44
CA ASN A 200 4.71 -10.21 -2.64
C ASN A 200 5.59 -10.45 -1.43
N ALA A 201 6.43 -9.48 -1.10
CA ALA A 201 7.31 -9.52 0.04
C ALA A 201 7.27 -8.20 0.81
N LEU A 202 7.21 -8.29 2.14
CA LEU A 202 7.25 -7.15 3.04
C LEU A 202 8.22 -7.43 4.20
N THR A 203 9.02 -6.43 4.51
CA THR A 203 9.87 -6.41 5.70
C THR A 203 9.54 -5.16 6.51
N VAL A 204 9.18 -5.35 7.77
CA VAL A 204 8.98 -4.31 8.77
C VAL A 204 9.72 -4.70 10.05
N LYS A 205 9.81 -3.82 11.03
CA LYS A 205 10.67 -3.97 12.22
C LYS A 205 10.60 -5.36 12.88
N ASP A 206 9.41 -5.91 13.09
CA ASP A 206 9.22 -7.15 13.86
C ASP A 206 8.70 -8.31 12.98
N LEU A 207 8.77 -8.16 11.65
CA LEU A 207 8.25 -9.10 10.67
C LEU A 207 9.23 -9.22 9.49
N HIS A 208 10.08 -10.25 9.51
CA HIS A 208 11.16 -10.47 8.54
C HIS A 208 11.21 -11.91 8.04
N PRO A 209 10.94 -12.19 6.81
CA PRO A 209 10.04 -11.49 5.90
C PRO A 209 8.58 -11.93 6.07
N TYR A 210 7.65 -11.11 5.66
CA TYR A 210 6.32 -11.53 5.28
C TYR A 210 6.33 -11.80 3.78
N MET A 211 5.86 -12.96 3.36
CA MET A 211 5.77 -13.36 1.97
C MET A 211 4.34 -13.76 1.65
N GLU A 212 3.88 -13.38 0.47
CA GLU A 212 2.58 -13.79 -0.04
C GLU A 212 2.73 -14.29 -1.47
N TYR A 213 2.16 -15.45 -1.74
CA TYR A 213 2.15 -16.07 -3.05
C TYR A 213 0.70 -16.25 -3.49
N GLY A 214 0.43 -15.91 -4.72
CA GLY A 214 -0.90 -16.06 -5.28
C GLY A 214 -0.89 -16.66 -6.67
N TYR A 215 -2.00 -17.29 -7.01
CA TYR A 215 -2.33 -17.68 -8.36
C TYR A 215 -3.77 -17.31 -8.64
N GLY A 216 -4.00 -16.65 -9.76
CA GLY A 216 -5.33 -16.22 -10.16
C GLY A 216 -5.57 -16.41 -11.65
N PHE A 217 -6.82 -16.39 -12.05
CA PHE A 217 -7.20 -16.38 -13.45
C PHE A 217 -8.45 -15.52 -13.67
N THR A 218 -8.56 -15.01 -14.88
CA THR A 218 -9.70 -14.21 -15.35
C THR A 218 -10.37 -14.92 -16.50
N THR A 219 -11.67 -14.97 -16.44
CA THR A 219 -12.57 -15.39 -17.51
C THR A 219 -13.38 -14.18 -17.99
N ARG A 220 -14.21 -14.35 -18.99
CA ARG A 220 -15.13 -13.28 -19.44
C ARG A 220 -16.15 -12.83 -18.38
N LEU A 221 -16.41 -13.65 -17.36
CA LEU A 221 -17.47 -13.41 -16.41
C LEU A 221 -16.96 -13.02 -15.02
N PHE A 222 -15.79 -13.50 -14.63
CA PHE A 222 -15.24 -13.28 -13.29
C PHE A 222 -13.72 -13.46 -13.26
N SER A 223 -13.13 -12.89 -12.22
CA SER A 223 -11.74 -13.15 -11.82
C SER A 223 -11.75 -13.89 -10.49
N THR A 224 -10.82 -14.81 -10.30
CA THR A 224 -10.64 -15.50 -9.02
C THR A 224 -9.18 -15.77 -8.75
N GLY A 225 -8.81 -15.85 -7.48
CA GLY A 225 -7.44 -16.13 -7.05
C GLY A 225 -7.38 -16.81 -5.69
N ILE A 226 -6.30 -17.55 -5.50
CA ILE A 226 -5.91 -18.16 -4.24
C ILE A 226 -4.57 -17.58 -3.81
N PHE A 227 -4.48 -17.19 -2.54
CA PHE A 227 -3.31 -16.58 -1.95
C PHE A 227 -2.89 -17.33 -0.70
N VAL A 228 -1.58 -17.49 -0.51
CA VAL A 228 -0.97 -18.14 0.65
C VAL A 228 0.04 -17.19 1.24
N SER A 229 -0.03 -16.98 2.55
CA SER A 229 0.91 -16.13 3.27
C SER A 229 1.84 -16.91 4.18
N GLN A 230 3.06 -16.40 4.31
CA GLN A 230 4.09 -16.87 5.22
C GLN A 230 4.62 -15.69 6.04
N LYS A 231 4.85 -15.96 7.32
CA LYS A 231 5.38 -15.01 8.30
C LYS A 231 6.62 -15.59 8.94
N ASN A 232 7.76 -14.90 8.77
CA ASN A 232 9.05 -15.40 9.29
C ASN A 232 9.34 -16.86 8.84
N GLY A 233 9.04 -17.18 7.57
CA GLY A 233 9.23 -18.52 7.01
C GLY A 233 8.24 -19.58 7.43
N LYS A 234 7.21 -19.25 8.23
CA LYS A 234 6.16 -20.17 8.67
C LYS A 234 4.85 -19.83 7.96
N PHE A 235 4.07 -20.85 7.63
CA PHE A 235 2.73 -20.68 7.08
C PHE A 235 1.87 -19.85 8.05
N ASP A 236 1.21 -18.83 7.52
CA ASP A 236 0.37 -17.91 8.29
C ASP A 236 -1.12 -18.03 7.90
N GLY A 237 -1.42 -18.10 6.62
CA GLY A 237 -2.81 -18.20 6.18
C GLY A 237 -2.98 -18.48 4.70
N ILE A 238 -4.23 -18.76 4.34
CA ILE A 238 -4.70 -18.93 2.97
C ILE A 238 -5.99 -18.14 2.79
N GLY A 239 -6.17 -17.54 1.64
CA GLY A 239 -7.37 -16.80 1.26
C GLY A 239 -7.75 -16.98 -0.19
N PHE A 240 -9.02 -16.75 -0.46
CA PHE A 240 -9.61 -16.78 -1.79
C PHE A 240 -10.18 -15.41 -2.10
N ARG A 241 -10.06 -14.98 -3.36
CA ARG A 241 -10.64 -13.75 -3.91
C ARG A 241 -11.50 -14.08 -5.12
N PHE A 242 -12.58 -13.31 -5.24
CA PHE A 242 -13.53 -13.38 -6.36
C PHE A 242 -13.87 -11.97 -6.79
#